data_8ffe885c23ad841b37118a4404820c19
#
_entry.id   8ffe885c23ad841b37118a4404820c19
#
_cell.length_a   1.000
_cell.length_b   1.000
_cell.length_c   1.000
_cell.angle_alpha   90.00
_cell.angle_beta   90.00
_cell.angle_gamma   90.00
#
_symmetry.space_group_name_H-M   'P 1'
#
loop_
_entity.id
_entity.type
_entity.pdbx_description
1 polymer ?
#
loop_
_entity_poly.entity_id
_entity_poly.type
_entity_poly.pdbx_seq_one_letter_code
_entity_poly.pdbx_strand_id
1 'polypeptide(L)'
;MKTLPLLLVAALVLCFGCQSDSKTIDTGAPPPPEAKPPNSPSPEIWLFAVTMDKLNLRNQPNKHGRVVYQLAQGEIVAGNGEISANKEEVTLRNIPYNEPYFKVTSTRSSLSEGWAYSAALEPVYAGSETTKPDIERLSALSGYLQTLPIGQLGSGKSAIEYVKRSFSSATGTLADAAFILLERFLFRMETAGNLYDLTEEAVAWEEHDSEAIRKEQFNMKKYPLTKSLAENGFRLEVGEGMIFPIVDWAILADFFVEKVTPPMKDYLLQCVSEQKDNPFDDGGIVIGLDTLAERAVFWEKFNLQNPYFVRKNETMQKEQWMRLILLTGSDNTRVFDFENHTVAEDFKKVWAHIGQKYVGTQLAKDVQEFTGICEKSGWKQTPNTEAWQTQYRNNQANQ
;
A
#
# COMPACT_ATOMS: atom_id res chain seq x y z
N MET A 1 -37.36 -0.13 -9.46
CA MET A 1 -36.30 0.55 -8.75
C MET A 1 -35.97 -0.31 -7.53
N LYS A 2 -35.00 -1.18 -7.66
CA LYS A 2 -34.44 -1.99 -6.54
C LYS A 2 -32.98 -1.59 -6.44
N THR A 3 -32.63 -0.89 -5.38
CA THR A 3 -31.27 -0.53 -5.03
C THR A 3 -30.50 -1.82 -4.69
N LEU A 4 -29.61 -2.24 -5.57
CA LEU A 4 -28.59 -3.25 -5.27
C LEU A 4 -27.52 -2.60 -4.38
N PRO A 5 -27.03 -3.25 -3.34
CA PRO A 5 -25.93 -2.72 -2.55
C PRO A 5 -24.63 -2.78 -3.37
N LEU A 6 -23.95 -1.64 -3.40
CA LEU A 6 -22.60 -1.45 -3.93
C LEU A 6 -21.65 -2.42 -3.20
N LEU A 7 -21.28 -3.52 -3.83
CA LEU A 7 -20.17 -4.36 -3.38
C LEU A 7 -18.89 -3.65 -3.81
N LEU A 8 -18.25 -3.08 -2.81
CA LEU A 8 -16.96 -2.44 -2.85
C LEU A 8 -15.92 -3.49 -3.22
N VAL A 9 -15.47 -3.52 -4.48
CA VAL A 9 -14.18 -4.13 -4.82
C VAL A 9 -13.12 -3.08 -4.50
N ALA A 10 -13.03 -2.74 -3.22
CA ALA A 10 -11.86 -2.08 -2.69
C ALA A 10 -10.81 -3.18 -2.50
N ALA A 11 -9.59 -2.93 -2.93
CA ALA A 11 -8.44 -3.68 -2.48
C ALA A 11 -8.62 -4.00 -0.99
N LEU A 12 -8.65 -5.28 -0.65
CA LEU A 12 -9.05 -5.82 0.64
C LEU A 12 -8.15 -5.27 1.75
N VAL A 13 -8.53 -4.14 2.33
CA VAL A 13 -8.14 -3.76 3.68
C VAL A 13 -9.15 -4.43 4.59
N LEU A 14 -8.86 -5.67 4.98
CA LEU A 14 -9.64 -6.41 5.97
C LEU A 14 -9.49 -5.76 7.34
N CYS A 15 -10.43 -4.90 7.69
CA CYS A 15 -10.69 -4.54 9.08
C CYS A 15 -11.56 -5.63 9.71
N PHE A 16 -10.96 -6.66 10.30
CA PHE A 16 -11.65 -7.53 11.24
C PHE A 16 -11.55 -6.94 12.65
N GLY A 17 -12.61 -6.27 13.07
CA GLY A 17 -12.89 -6.02 14.47
C GLY A 17 -13.63 -7.21 15.09
N CYS A 18 -12.94 -8.05 15.81
CA CYS A 18 -13.54 -8.95 16.79
C CYS A 18 -12.89 -8.70 18.15
N GLN A 19 -13.66 -8.15 19.08
CA GLN A 19 -13.32 -8.19 20.50
C GLN A 19 -13.38 -9.63 21.00
N SER A 20 -12.29 -10.13 21.53
CA SER A 20 -12.30 -11.29 22.43
C SER A 20 -11.37 -11.00 23.60
N ASP A 21 -11.94 -11.08 24.80
CA ASP A 21 -11.22 -11.03 26.06
C ASP A 21 -10.17 -12.15 26.12
N SER A 22 -8.89 -11.82 26.06
CA SER A 22 -7.81 -12.78 26.25
C SER A 22 -7.05 -12.48 27.52
N LYS A 23 -7.12 -13.43 28.46
CA LYS A 23 -6.21 -13.52 29.59
C LYS A 23 -4.80 -13.76 29.08
N THR A 24 -3.90 -12.86 29.45
CA THR A 24 -2.46 -12.95 29.21
C THR A 24 -1.87 -14.14 29.95
N ILE A 25 -1.26 -15.05 29.20
CA ILE A 25 -0.30 -16.04 29.73
C ILE A 25 1.10 -15.46 29.43
N ASP A 26 1.78 -15.05 30.49
CA ASP A 26 3.15 -14.57 30.47
C ASP A 26 4.09 -15.75 30.21
N THR A 27 4.63 -15.89 29.00
CA THR A 27 5.73 -16.79 28.68
C THR A 27 6.98 -15.94 28.47
N GLY A 28 7.73 -15.79 29.56
CA GLY A 28 8.99 -15.01 29.60
C GLY A 28 10.12 -15.61 28.76
N ALA A 29 10.08 -15.39 27.46
CA ALA A 29 11.27 -15.49 26.61
C ALA A 29 11.70 -14.07 26.21
N PRO A 30 13.00 -13.71 26.34
CA PRO A 30 13.46 -12.39 25.91
C PRO A 30 13.26 -12.24 24.39
N PRO A 31 12.88 -11.05 23.91
CA PRO A 31 12.78 -10.79 22.48
C PRO A 31 14.14 -11.00 21.80
N PRO A 32 14.18 -11.52 20.57
CA PRO A 32 15.42 -11.65 19.82
C PRO A 32 16.06 -10.27 19.66
N PRO A 33 17.41 -10.19 19.64
CA PRO A 33 18.09 -8.92 19.51
C PRO A 33 17.68 -8.23 18.22
N GLU A 34 17.17 -7.02 18.34
CA GLU A 34 16.84 -6.15 17.19
C GLU A 34 18.10 -6.03 16.31
N ALA A 35 17.98 -6.43 15.05
CA ALA A 35 19.02 -6.18 14.07
C ALA A 35 19.23 -4.66 14.01
N LYS A 36 20.45 -4.19 14.38
CA LYS A 36 20.79 -2.77 14.23
C LYS A 36 20.50 -2.34 12.80
N PRO A 37 19.70 -1.30 12.59
CA PRO A 37 19.44 -0.79 11.24
C PRO A 37 20.79 -0.38 10.61
N PRO A 38 20.94 -0.56 9.28
CA PRO A 38 22.09 -0.04 8.57
C PRO A 38 22.22 1.46 8.84
N ASN A 39 23.45 1.99 8.82
CA ASN A 39 23.85 3.36 9.14
C ASN A 39 23.22 4.46 8.24
N SER A 40 21.97 4.36 7.86
CA SER A 40 21.26 5.45 7.18
C SER A 40 20.85 6.47 8.24
N PRO A 41 21.28 7.73 8.12
CA PRO A 41 20.87 8.77 9.06
C PRO A 41 19.34 8.93 9.02
N SER A 42 18.75 9.12 10.19
CA SER A 42 17.33 9.46 10.29
C SER A 42 17.06 10.75 9.51
N PRO A 43 15.98 10.83 8.71
CA PRO A 43 15.60 12.06 8.05
C PRO A 43 15.39 13.19 9.07
N GLU A 44 15.96 14.37 8.80
CA GLU A 44 15.79 15.54 9.65
C GLU A 44 14.51 16.31 9.31
N ILE A 45 14.03 16.15 8.06
CA ILE A 45 12.88 16.86 7.53
C ILE A 45 11.91 15.85 6.92
N TRP A 46 10.67 15.95 7.36
CA TRP A 46 9.53 15.26 6.78
C TRP A 46 8.55 16.27 6.20
N LEU A 47 8.06 16.02 4.98
CA LEU A 47 6.90 16.74 4.46
C LEU A 47 5.72 15.78 4.38
N PHE A 48 4.56 16.28 4.78
CA PHE A 48 3.30 15.56 4.74
C PHE A 48 2.28 16.35 3.94
N ALA A 49 1.46 15.63 3.16
CA ALA A 49 0.25 16.19 2.58
C ALA A 49 -0.93 15.95 3.53
N VAL A 50 -1.71 16.96 3.78
CA VAL A 50 -2.93 16.87 4.59
C VAL A 50 -4.01 16.15 3.77
N THR A 51 -4.55 15.05 4.30
CA THR A 51 -5.54 14.20 3.60
C THR A 51 -6.99 14.57 3.90
N MET A 52 -7.22 15.39 4.93
CA MET A 52 -8.55 15.77 5.41
C MET A 52 -8.79 17.26 5.26
N ASP A 53 -10.03 17.66 4.96
CA ASP A 53 -10.42 19.06 5.06
C ASP A 53 -10.50 19.50 6.53
N LYS A 54 -10.03 20.73 6.82
CA LYS A 54 -10.09 21.35 8.14
C LYS A 54 -9.41 20.55 9.26
N LEU A 55 -8.23 19.95 8.96
CA LEU A 55 -7.44 19.28 9.98
C LEU A 55 -6.95 20.29 11.04
N ASN A 56 -7.29 20.05 12.30
CA ASN A 56 -6.91 20.94 13.38
C ASN A 56 -5.43 20.76 13.76
N LEU A 57 -4.69 21.85 13.72
CA LEU A 57 -3.37 21.97 14.32
C LEU A 57 -3.54 22.46 15.77
N ARG A 58 -2.99 21.75 16.74
CA ARG A 58 -3.25 21.98 18.17
C ARG A 58 -1.98 22.31 18.93
N ASN A 59 -2.12 23.05 20.04
CA ASN A 59 -0.99 23.38 20.91
C ASN A 59 -0.51 22.21 21.79
N GLN A 60 -1.29 21.11 21.87
CA GLN A 60 -0.97 19.90 22.62
C GLN A 60 -1.34 18.67 21.80
N PRO A 61 -0.62 17.53 21.97
CA PRO A 61 -0.83 16.31 21.19
C PRO A 61 -2.03 15.48 21.71
N ASN A 62 -3.22 16.07 21.73
CA ASN A 62 -4.47 15.41 22.09
C ASN A 62 -5.68 16.16 21.51
N LYS A 63 -6.85 15.51 21.47
CA LYS A 63 -8.10 16.07 20.91
C LYS A 63 -8.67 17.27 21.67
N HIS A 64 -8.25 17.48 22.92
CA HIS A 64 -8.68 18.59 23.78
C HIS A 64 -7.73 19.81 23.69
N GLY A 65 -6.55 19.66 23.09
CA GLY A 65 -5.62 20.75 22.85
C GLY A 65 -6.28 21.90 22.07
N ARG A 66 -5.99 23.15 22.47
CA ARG A 66 -6.53 24.34 21.79
C ARG A 66 -6.08 24.34 20.32
N VAL A 67 -7.02 24.56 19.41
CA VAL A 67 -6.73 24.72 17.98
C VAL A 67 -5.98 26.03 17.77
N VAL A 68 -4.78 25.95 17.20
CA VAL A 68 -3.94 27.11 16.87
C VAL A 68 -4.03 27.49 15.40
N TYR A 69 -4.33 26.52 14.53
CA TYR A 69 -4.52 26.72 13.10
C TYR A 69 -5.39 25.61 12.52
N GLN A 70 -5.96 25.83 11.33
CA GLN A 70 -6.75 24.83 10.63
C GLN A 70 -6.12 24.61 9.24
N LEU A 71 -5.58 23.41 9.03
CA LEU A 71 -4.94 23.00 7.79
C LEU A 71 -6.00 22.60 6.75
N ALA A 72 -5.79 23.01 5.52
CA ALA A 72 -6.66 22.63 4.41
C ALA A 72 -6.22 21.28 3.80
N GLN A 73 -7.16 20.54 3.21
CA GLN A 73 -6.81 19.34 2.44
C GLN A 73 -5.80 19.68 1.33
N GLY A 74 -4.80 18.83 1.15
CA GLY A 74 -3.71 19.04 0.20
C GLY A 74 -2.67 20.08 0.62
N GLU A 75 -2.80 20.71 1.80
CA GLU A 75 -1.75 21.56 2.33
C GLU A 75 -0.50 20.73 2.66
N ILE A 76 0.67 21.22 2.27
CA ILE A 76 1.95 20.61 2.65
C ILE A 76 2.38 21.18 4.00
N VAL A 77 2.72 20.31 4.93
CA VAL A 77 3.25 20.66 6.25
C VAL A 77 4.62 20.03 6.44
N ALA A 78 5.49 20.71 7.18
CA ALA A 78 6.82 20.22 7.51
C ALA A 78 6.88 19.74 8.95
N GLY A 79 7.48 18.57 9.18
CA GLY A 79 7.76 18.01 10.51
C GLY A 79 9.22 17.65 10.68
N ASN A 80 9.69 17.63 11.91
CA ASN A 80 11.05 17.24 12.29
C ASN A 80 11.15 15.81 12.84
N GLY A 81 10.07 15.01 12.69
CA GLY A 81 9.99 13.65 13.22
C GLY A 81 9.55 13.58 14.70
N GLU A 82 9.20 14.71 15.34
CA GLU A 82 8.68 14.70 16.71
C GLU A 82 7.27 14.10 16.74
N ILE A 83 7.10 13.01 17.51
CA ILE A 83 5.88 12.20 17.61
C ILE A 83 5.42 12.20 19.08
N SER A 84 4.12 12.30 19.30
CA SER A 84 3.57 12.19 20.67
C SER A 84 3.82 10.81 21.26
N ALA A 85 4.08 10.76 22.58
CA ALA A 85 4.29 9.49 23.27
C ALA A 85 3.03 8.62 23.35
N ASN A 86 1.86 9.25 23.32
CA ASN A 86 0.57 8.57 23.43
C ASN A 86 -0.14 8.54 22.06
N LYS A 87 -0.76 7.40 21.74
CA LYS A 87 -1.76 7.28 20.69
C LYS A 87 -3.13 7.71 21.23
N GLU A 88 -4.01 8.17 20.37
CA GLU A 88 -5.37 8.55 20.71
C GLU A 88 -6.34 8.00 19.66
N GLU A 89 -7.48 7.51 20.12
CA GLU A 89 -8.53 7.06 19.22
C GLU A 89 -9.31 8.28 18.67
N VAL A 90 -9.30 8.41 17.34
CA VAL A 90 -10.02 9.45 16.59
C VAL A 90 -10.71 8.82 15.38
N THR A 91 -11.99 9.12 15.20
CA THR A 91 -12.74 8.67 14.02
C THR A 91 -12.58 9.69 12.88
N LEU A 92 -12.04 9.25 11.75
CA LEU A 92 -11.92 10.03 10.52
C LEU A 92 -12.74 9.35 9.41
N ARG A 93 -13.66 10.07 8.77
CA ARG A 93 -14.54 9.53 7.71
C ARG A 93 -15.23 8.22 8.10
N ASN A 94 -15.71 8.13 9.34
CA ASN A 94 -16.36 6.96 9.96
C ASN A 94 -15.42 5.74 10.16
N ILE A 95 -14.13 5.90 10.04
CA ILE A 95 -13.12 4.86 10.33
C ILE A 95 -12.43 5.25 11.63
N PRO A 96 -12.40 4.38 12.65
CA PRO A 96 -11.64 4.61 13.87
C PRO A 96 -10.15 4.38 13.62
N TYR A 97 -9.31 5.30 14.09
CA TYR A 97 -7.85 5.22 14.08
C TYR A 97 -7.35 5.38 15.50
N ASN A 98 -6.31 4.65 15.87
CA ASN A 98 -5.62 4.81 17.16
C ASN A 98 -4.16 5.17 16.88
N GLU A 99 -3.91 6.48 16.64
CA GLU A 99 -2.64 6.96 16.14
C GLU A 99 -2.07 8.12 16.98
N PRO A 100 -0.74 8.38 16.92
CA PRO A 100 -0.12 9.50 17.59
C PRO A 100 -0.40 10.83 16.88
N TYR A 101 0.05 11.92 17.48
CA TYR A 101 0.14 13.23 16.85
C TYR A 101 1.56 13.49 16.38
N PHE A 102 1.71 14.13 15.24
CA PHE A 102 2.98 14.64 14.71
C PHE A 102 3.07 16.14 14.93
N LYS A 103 4.24 16.61 15.36
CA LYS A 103 4.50 18.03 15.44
C LYS A 103 4.89 18.55 14.07
N VAL A 104 4.12 19.49 13.55
CA VAL A 104 4.29 20.01 12.20
C VAL A 104 4.11 21.53 12.15
N THR A 105 4.69 22.13 11.12
CA THR A 105 4.58 23.54 10.78
C THR A 105 3.91 23.70 9.43
N SER A 106 2.90 24.57 9.32
CA SER A 106 2.29 24.92 8.05
C SER A 106 3.30 25.61 7.14
N THR A 107 3.40 25.19 5.89
CA THR A 107 4.27 25.85 4.90
C THR A 107 3.65 27.14 4.35
N ARG A 108 2.35 27.37 4.56
CA ARG A 108 1.63 28.60 4.19
C ARG A 108 1.76 29.69 5.25
N SER A 109 1.97 29.31 6.50
CA SER A 109 2.07 30.24 7.64
C SER A 109 3.24 29.83 8.52
N SER A 110 4.36 30.53 8.41
CA SER A 110 5.57 30.29 9.21
C SER A 110 5.38 30.46 10.73
N LEU A 111 4.20 30.92 11.18
CA LEU A 111 3.87 31.14 12.59
C LEU A 111 2.96 30.03 13.15
N SER A 112 2.55 29.05 12.33
CA SER A 112 1.59 28.03 12.75
C SER A 112 2.29 26.69 12.91
N GLU A 113 2.95 26.49 14.06
CA GLU A 113 3.45 25.20 14.53
C GLU A 113 2.48 24.58 15.52
N GLY A 114 2.37 23.26 15.50
CA GLY A 114 1.55 22.53 16.45
C GLY A 114 1.48 21.03 16.16
N TRP A 115 0.52 20.38 16.79
CA TRP A 115 0.31 18.95 16.73
C TRP A 115 -0.87 18.63 15.82
N ALA A 116 -0.63 17.83 14.78
CA ALA A 116 -1.65 17.29 13.88
C ALA A 116 -1.79 15.79 14.05
N TYR A 117 -3.01 15.27 13.95
CA TYR A 117 -3.27 13.83 14.06
C TYR A 117 -2.69 13.09 12.86
N SER A 118 -1.82 12.10 13.12
CA SER A 118 -1.00 11.49 12.05
C SER A 118 -1.80 10.72 11.01
N ALA A 119 -2.92 10.09 11.37
CA ALA A 119 -3.78 9.41 10.39
C ALA A 119 -4.36 10.34 9.31
N ALA A 120 -4.30 11.66 9.50
CA ALA A 120 -4.69 12.66 8.52
C ALA A 120 -3.51 13.27 7.75
N LEU A 121 -2.32 12.69 7.87
CA LEU A 121 -1.08 13.14 7.25
C LEU A 121 -0.48 12.02 6.40
N GLU A 122 -0.30 12.28 5.10
CA GLU A 122 0.39 11.38 4.18
C GLU A 122 1.85 11.82 4.03
N PRO A 123 2.86 11.01 4.40
CA PRO A 123 4.25 11.35 4.17
C PRO A 123 4.54 11.37 2.66
N VAL A 124 5.09 12.48 2.18
CA VAL A 124 5.43 12.67 0.76
C VAL A 124 6.92 12.89 0.53
N TYR A 125 7.65 13.25 1.58
CA TYR A 125 9.07 13.53 1.51
C TYR A 125 9.75 13.17 2.83
N ALA A 126 10.93 12.55 2.74
CA ALA A 126 11.82 12.30 3.87
C ALA A 126 13.27 12.55 3.43
N GLY A 127 13.97 13.48 4.06
CA GLY A 127 15.33 13.83 3.69
C GLY A 127 16.05 14.69 4.73
N SER A 128 17.32 14.99 4.47
CA SER A 128 18.13 15.86 5.32
C SER A 128 18.03 17.32 4.94
N GLU A 129 17.67 17.61 3.69
CA GLU A 129 17.63 18.97 3.15
C GLU A 129 16.40 19.13 2.25
N THR A 130 15.75 20.29 2.39
CA THR A 130 14.76 20.76 1.43
C THR A 130 14.89 22.25 1.26
N THR A 131 14.59 22.77 0.08
CA THR A 131 14.64 24.20 -0.19
C THR A 131 13.25 24.80 -0.16
N LYS A 132 13.16 26.10 0.18
CA LYS A 132 11.88 26.81 0.11
C LYS A 132 11.25 26.73 -1.29
N PRO A 133 11.98 26.89 -2.41
CA PRO A 133 11.43 26.69 -3.75
C PRO A 133 10.86 25.29 -3.99
N ASP A 134 11.47 24.23 -3.44
CA ASP A 134 10.95 22.86 -3.58
C ASP A 134 9.64 22.68 -2.84
N ILE A 135 9.55 23.21 -1.61
CA ILE A 135 8.30 23.21 -0.83
C ILE A 135 7.21 23.98 -1.57
N GLU A 136 7.53 25.14 -2.16
CA GLU A 136 6.58 25.93 -2.94
C GLU A 136 6.10 25.17 -4.19
N ARG A 137 7.00 24.45 -4.89
CA ARG A 137 6.64 23.61 -6.04
C ARG A 137 5.71 22.47 -5.65
N LEU A 138 5.99 21.76 -4.54
CA LEU A 138 5.14 20.68 -4.03
C LEU A 138 3.79 21.23 -3.58
N SER A 139 3.77 22.38 -2.91
CA SER A 139 2.53 23.05 -2.49
C SER A 139 1.68 23.49 -3.67
N ALA A 140 2.33 23.99 -4.75
CA ALA A 140 1.64 24.35 -5.98
C ALA A 140 1.06 23.13 -6.70
N LEU A 141 1.81 22.01 -6.76
CA LEU A 141 1.31 20.73 -7.30
C LEU A 141 0.12 20.24 -6.50
N SER A 142 0.27 20.11 -5.19
CA SER A 142 -0.81 19.64 -4.33
C SER A 142 -2.05 20.52 -4.43
N GLY A 143 -1.88 21.85 -4.43
CA GLY A 143 -2.98 22.79 -4.64
C GLY A 143 -3.67 22.62 -5.98
N TYR A 144 -2.90 22.44 -7.07
CA TYR A 144 -3.46 22.19 -8.40
C TYR A 144 -4.27 20.89 -8.45
N LEU A 145 -3.73 19.79 -7.91
CA LEU A 145 -4.42 18.51 -7.86
C LEU A 145 -5.78 18.58 -7.11
N GLN A 146 -5.88 19.44 -6.09
CA GLN A 146 -7.15 19.69 -5.38
C GLN A 146 -8.20 20.44 -6.22
N THR A 147 -7.80 21.14 -7.27
CA THR A 147 -8.74 21.82 -8.19
C THR A 147 -9.30 20.89 -9.25
N LEU A 148 -8.70 19.73 -9.47
CA LEU A 148 -9.10 18.79 -10.51
C LEU A 148 -10.24 17.90 -9.99
N PRO A 149 -11.35 17.76 -10.75
CA PRO A 149 -12.47 16.90 -10.37
C PRO A 149 -12.09 15.41 -10.52
N ILE A 150 -12.07 14.66 -9.40
CA ILE A 150 -11.65 13.25 -9.37
C ILE A 150 -12.57 12.31 -10.18
N GLY A 151 -13.82 12.69 -10.40
CA GLY A 151 -14.78 11.91 -11.20
C GLY A 151 -14.71 12.17 -12.72
N GLN A 152 -13.74 12.94 -13.20
CA GLN A 152 -13.58 13.24 -14.64
C GLN A 152 -12.25 12.63 -15.13
N LEU A 153 -12.33 11.72 -16.10
CA LEU A 153 -11.15 11.04 -16.65
C LEU A 153 -10.05 12.02 -17.09
N GLY A 154 -10.38 13.11 -17.78
CA GLY A 154 -9.42 14.11 -18.25
C GLY A 154 -8.59 14.80 -17.17
N SER A 155 -8.98 14.67 -15.89
CA SER A 155 -8.20 15.17 -14.76
C SER A 155 -6.87 14.43 -14.58
N GLY A 156 -6.82 13.12 -14.92
CA GLY A 156 -5.58 12.34 -14.90
C GLY A 156 -4.54 12.89 -15.86
N LYS A 157 -4.94 13.13 -17.12
CA LYS A 157 -4.07 13.74 -18.12
C LYS A 157 -3.57 15.11 -17.69
N SER A 158 -4.47 15.96 -17.17
CA SER A 158 -4.12 17.29 -16.69
C SER A 158 -3.10 17.23 -15.54
N ALA A 159 -3.25 16.29 -14.61
CA ALA A 159 -2.32 16.07 -13.51
C ALA A 159 -0.93 15.63 -14.02
N ILE A 160 -0.90 14.64 -14.92
CA ILE A 160 0.33 14.11 -15.52
C ILE A 160 1.07 15.22 -16.31
N GLU A 161 0.37 16.00 -17.12
CA GLU A 161 0.95 17.10 -17.89
C GLU A 161 1.50 18.21 -17.00
N TYR A 162 0.82 18.53 -15.91
CA TYR A 162 1.33 19.48 -14.93
C TYR A 162 2.65 18.99 -14.33
N VAL A 163 2.70 17.73 -13.89
CA VAL A 163 3.92 17.14 -13.32
C VAL A 163 5.04 17.10 -14.36
N LYS A 164 4.78 16.61 -15.57
CA LYS A 164 5.77 16.56 -16.65
C LYS A 164 6.37 17.93 -16.95
N ARG A 165 5.57 18.98 -16.94
CA ARG A 165 6.03 20.36 -17.17
C ARG A 165 6.78 20.93 -15.97
N SER A 166 6.23 20.81 -14.77
CA SER A 166 6.72 21.51 -13.57
C SER A 166 7.83 20.75 -12.84
N PHE A 167 7.97 19.42 -13.08
CA PHE A 167 8.96 18.56 -12.43
C PHE A 167 9.88 17.83 -13.42
N SER A 168 9.99 18.33 -14.67
CA SER A 168 10.88 17.74 -15.69
C SER A 168 12.33 17.64 -15.24
N SER A 169 12.83 18.66 -14.51
CA SER A 169 14.18 18.74 -13.98
C SER A 169 14.31 18.28 -12.51
N ALA A 170 13.22 17.84 -11.88
CA ALA A 170 13.28 17.34 -10.51
C ALA A 170 13.99 15.98 -10.45
N THR A 171 14.83 15.80 -9.44
CA THR A 171 15.55 14.55 -9.18
C THR A 171 15.55 14.23 -7.68
N GLY A 172 15.87 12.99 -7.33
CA GLY A 172 15.96 12.56 -5.92
C GLY A 172 14.64 12.70 -5.17
N THR A 173 14.71 13.10 -3.92
CA THR A 173 13.56 13.18 -3.01
C THR A 173 12.46 14.15 -3.46
N LEU A 174 12.79 15.17 -4.26
CA LEU A 174 11.78 16.05 -4.86
C LEU A 174 10.96 15.32 -5.95
N ALA A 175 11.62 14.47 -6.74
CA ALA A 175 10.92 13.62 -7.71
C ALA A 175 10.07 12.56 -7.02
N ASP A 176 10.56 11.97 -5.92
CA ASP A 176 9.80 11.04 -5.07
C ASP A 176 8.49 11.69 -4.58
N ALA A 177 8.59 12.90 -4.05
CA ALA A 177 7.42 13.62 -3.52
C ALA A 177 6.41 13.98 -4.63
N ALA A 178 6.89 14.39 -5.80
CA ALA A 178 6.02 14.66 -6.94
C ALA A 178 5.32 13.39 -7.44
N PHE A 179 6.04 12.26 -7.49
CA PHE A 179 5.47 10.95 -7.81
C PHE A 179 4.35 10.57 -6.81
N ILE A 180 4.62 10.65 -5.51
CA ILE A 180 3.65 10.28 -4.48
C ILE A 180 2.37 11.12 -4.58
N LEU A 181 2.49 12.43 -4.76
CA LEU A 181 1.34 13.32 -4.91
C LEU A 181 0.51 12.97 -6.16
N LEU A 182 1.17 12.70 -7.29
CA LEU A 182 0.48 12.31 -8.52
C LEU A 182 -0.21 10.96 -8.38
N GLU A 183 0.52 9.96 -7.91
CA GLU A 183 -0.01 8.60 -7.75
C GLU A 183 -1.21 8.58 -6.81
N ARG A 184 -1.15 9.27 -5.66
CA ARG A 184 -2.28 9.39 -4.74
C ARG A 184 -3.49 10.10 -5.36
N PHE A 185 -3.26 11.07 -6.21
CA PHE A 185 -4.35 11.70 -6.96
C PHE A 185 -5.01 10.73 -7.92
N LEU A 186 -4.23 9.98 -8.72
CA LEU A 186 -4.75 8.97 -9.64
C LEU A 186 -5.47 7.83 -8.90
N PHE A 187 -4.93 7.36 -7.78
CA PHE A 187 -5.58 6.35 -6.95
C PHE A 187 -6.92 6.84 -6.37
N ARG A 188 -7.03 8.12 -6.00
CA ARG A 188 -8.32 8.70 -5.62
C ARG A 188 -9.31 8.77 -6.77
N MET A 189 -8.86 8.99 -8.00
CA MET A 189 -9.72 8.92 -9.20
C MET A 189 -10.20 7.49 -9.42
N GLU A 190 -9.33 6.50 -9.32
CA GLU A 190 -9.66 5.06 -9.41
C GLU A 190 -10.75 4.68 -8.41
N THR A 191 -10.60 5.08 -7.14
CA THR A 191 -11.51 4.71 -6.05
C THR A 191 -12.80 5.54 -5.98
N ALA A 192 -12.91 6.62 -6.75
CA ALA A 192 -14.11 7.48 -6.76
C ALA A 192 -15.34 6.85 -7.44
N GLY A 193 -15.19 5.68 -8.06
CA GLY A 193 -16.28 4.90 -8.62
C GLY A 193 -16.76 5.33 -10.01
N ASN A 194 -16.56 6.59 -10.40
CA ASN A 194 -17.08 7.07 -11.69
C ASN A 194 -16.31 6.57 -12.90
N LEU A 195 -15.06 6.11 -12.73
CA LEU A 195 -14.27 5.54 -13.82
C LEU A 195 -14.76 4.12 -14.17
N TYR A 196 -15.33 3.40 -13.21
CA TYR A 196 -15.94 2.10 -13.45
C TYR A 196 -17.13 2.19 -14.40
N ASP A 197 -18.00 3.18 -14.22
CA ASP A 197 -19.16 3.38 -15.10
C ASP A 197 -18.76 3.56 -16.56
N LEU A 198 -17.60 4.16 -16.83
CA LEU A 198 -17.07 4.33 -18.18
C LEU A 198 -16.69 3.00 -18.84
N THR A 199 -16.29 2.00 -18.05
CA THR A 199 -15.90 0.68 -18.58
C THR A 199 -17.12 -0.18 -18.87
N GLU A 200 -18.17 -0.11 -18.07
CA GLU A 200 -19.43 -0.82 -18.33
C GLU A 200 -20.10 -0.38 -19.63
N GLU A 201 -20.05 0.94 -19.93
CA GLU A 201 -20.63 1.47 -21.17
C GLU A 201 -19.79 1.15 -22.43
N ALA A 202 -18.46 1.07 -22.28
CA ALA A 202 -17.55 0.98 -23.42
C ALA A 202 -17.19 -0.45 -23.83
N VAL A 203 -17.29 -1.40 -22.92
CA VAL A 203 -17.03 -2.81 -23.17
C VAL A 203 -18.34 -3.56 -23.16
N ALA A 204 -18.90 -3.80 -24.35
CA ALA A 204 -20.15 -4.57 -24.49
C ALA A 204 -19.96 -5.96 -23.92
N TRP A 205 -20.73 -6.31 -22.90
CA TRP A 205 -20.67 -7.57 -22.14
C TRP A 205 -20.91 -8.82 -23.00
N GLU A 206 -21.35 -8.67 -24.24
CA GLU A 206 -21.62 -9.76 -25.18
C GLU A 206 -20.35 -10.43 -25.75
N GLU A 207 -19.17 -9.89 -25.50
CA GLU A 207 -17.88 -10.44 -25.97
C GLU A 207 -17.08 -11.13 -24.86
N HIS A 208 -17.75 -11.62 -23.81
CA HIS A 208 -17.10 -12.13 -22.58
C HIS A 208 -16.46 -13.51 -22.70
N ASP A 209 -15.34 -13.56 -23.35
CA ASP A 209 -14.30 -14.46 -22.96
C ASP A 209 -13.26 -13.65 -22.17
N SER A 210 -13.33 -13.70 -20.83
CA SER A 210 -12.39 -13.01 -19.94
C SER A 210 -10.94 -13.41 -20.21
N GLU A 211 -10.71 -14.62 -20.70
CA GLU A 211 -9.41 -15.11 -21.10
C GLU A 211 -8.97 -14.51 -22.45
N ALA A 212 -9.88 -14.31 -23.40
CA ALA A 212 -9.60 -13.62 -24.65
C ALA A 212 -9.31 -12.12 -24.42
N ILE A 213 -10.04 -11.48 -23.49
CA ILE A 213 -9.76 -10.10 -23.08
C ILE A 213 -8.39 -10.01 -22.41
N ARG A 214 -8.02 -10.94 -21.55
CA ARG A 214 -6.69 -11.01 -20.93
C ARG A 214 -5.60 -11.27 -21.97
N LYS A 215 -5.84 -12.13 -22.97
CA LYS A 215 -4.87 -12.47 -24.04
C LYS A 215 -4.72 -11.36 -25.07
N GLU A 216 -5.80 -10.71 -25.45
CA GLU A 216 -5.77 -9.55 -26.35
C GLU A 216 -5.28 -8.29 -25.66
N GLN A 217 -5.05 -8.39 -24.37
CA GLN A 217 -4.70 -7.34 -23.42
C GLN A 217 -4.73 -5.95 -24.05
N PHE A 218 -5.97 -5.40 -24.19
CA PHE A 218 -6.13 -3.99 -24.47
C PHE A 218 -5.71 -3.55 -25.88
N ASN A 219 -6.17 -4.32 -26.87
CA ASN A 219 -6.07 -3.88 -28.25
C ASN A 219 -6.74 -2.49 -28.38
N MET A 220 -5.90 -1.44 -28.43
CA MET A 220 -6.35 -0.05 -28.53
C MET A 220 -7.25 0.22 -29.74
N LYS A 221 -7.21 -0.63 -30.77
CA LYS A 221 -8.10 -0.54 -31.93
C LYS A 221 -9.48 -1.08 -31.62
N LYS A 222 -9.57 -2.15 -30.84
CA LYS A 222 -10.83 -2.78 -30.45
C LYS A 222 -11.53 -1.97 -29.33
N TYR A 223 -10.74 -1.39 -28.41
CA TYR A 223 -11.25 -0.62 -27.28
C TYR A 223 -10.68 0.81 -27.26
N PRO A 224 -11.32 1.78 -27.94
CA PRO A 224 -10.85 3.19 -27.97
C PRO A 224 -10.69 3.80 -26.56
N LEU A 225 -11.46 3.35 -25.60
CA LEU A 225 -11.34 3.77 -24.18
C LEU A 225 -9.95 3.46 -23.63
N THR A 226 -9.30 2.35 -24.02
CA THR A 226 -7.97 1.96 -23.56
C THR A 226 -6.95 3.06 -23.82
N LYS A 227 -6.99 3.69 -25.01
CA LYS A 227 -6.10 4.81 -25.31
C LYS A 227 -6.38 6.02 -24.41
N SER A 228 -7.66 6.34 -24.24
CA SER A 228 -8.06 7.46 -23.38
C SER A 228 -7.64 7.22 -21.93
N LEU A 229 -7.80 6.00 -21.41
CA LEU A 229 -7.33 5.60 -20.09
C LEU A 229 -5.81 5.75 -19.96
N ALA A 230 -5.04 5.23 -20.92
CA ALA A 230 -3.57 5.33 -20.91
C ALA A 230 -3.08 6.78 -20.89
N GLU A 231 -3.69 7.67 -21.68
CA GLU A 231 -3.36 9.10 -21.65
C GLU A 231 -3.63 9.76 -20.28
N ASN A 232 -4.48 9.15 -19.47
CA ASN A 232 -4.86 9.62 -18.14
C ASN A 232 -4.20 8.86 -16.99
N GLY A 233 -3.25 7.95 -17.29
CA GLY A 233 -2.50 7.22 -16.27
C GLY A 233 -3.17 5.93 -15.79
N PHE A 234 -4.13 5.40 -16.54
CA PHE A 234 -4.87 4.19 -16.20
C PHE A 234 -4.73 3.11 -17.26
N ARG A 235 -4.93 1.86 -16.84
CA ARG A 235 -5.11 0.70 -17.70
C ARG A 235 -6.39 -0.03 -17.31
N LEU A 236 -6.89 -0.88 -18.20
CA LEU A 236 -7.94 -1.82 -17.85
C LEU A 236 -7.35 -3.05 -17.18
N GLU A 237 -8.02 -3.54 -16.17
CA GLU A 237 -7.76 -4.82 -15.52
C GLU A 237 -9.02 -5.67 -15.60
N VAL A 238 -8.85 -7.00 -15.60
CA VAL A 238 -9.93 -7.98 -15.59
C VAL A 238 -9.80 -8.82 -14.34
N GLY A 239 -10.84 -8.87 -13.54
CA GLY A 239 -10.91 -9.71 -12.33
C GLY A 239 -12.34 -10.11 -12.05
N GLU A 240 -12.56 -11.37 -11.65
CA GLU A 240 -13.88 -11.90 -11.28
C GLU A 240 -14.98 -11.65 -12.33
N GLY A 241 -14.62 -11.69 -13.63
CA GLY A 241 -15.55 -11.43 -14.72
C GLY A 241 -15.91 -9.95 -14.93
N MET A 242 -15.28 -9.04 -14.20
CA MET A 242 -15.45 -7.58 -14.35
C MET A 242 -14.24 -6.95 -15.02
N ILE A 243 -14.47 -5.83 -15.72
CA ILE A 243 -13.42 -5.01 -16.32
C ILE A 243 -13.44 -3.65 -15.61
N PHE A 244 -12.30 -3.22 -15.09
CA PHE A 244 -12.22 -1.96 -14.35
C PHE A 244 -10.90 -1.23 -14.61
N PRO A 245 -10.89 0.12 -14.50
CA PRO A 245 -9.68 0.90 -14.66
C PRO A 245 -8.88 0.87 -13.36
N ILE A 246 -7.57 0.67 -13.49
CA ILE A 246 -6.61 0.81 -12.40
C ILE A 246 -5.48 1.74 -12.79
N VAL A 247 -4.79 2.33 -11.81
CA VAL A 247 -3.59 3.14 -12.07
C VAL A 247 -2.53 2.28 -12.77
N ASP A 248 -1.96 2.78 -13.86
CA ASP A 248 -0.91 2.09 -14.62
C ASP A 248 0.48 2.45 -14.08
N TRP A 249 1.08 1.53 -13.33
CA TRP A 249 2.42 1.72 -12.77
C TRP A 249 3.50 1.88 -13.84
N ALA A 250 3.34 1.25 -15.02
CA ALA A 250 4.32 1.37 -16.09
C ALA A 250 4.35 2.79 -16.67
N ILE A 251 3.21 3.45 -16.81
CA ILE A 251 3.13 4.85 -17.27
C ILE A 251 3.81 5.80 -16.27
N LEU A 252 3.60 5.56 -14.97
CA LEU A 252 4.25 6.36 -13.93
C LEU A 252 5.76 6.11 -13.90
N ALA A 253 6.19 4.85 -13.97
CA ALA A 253 7.59 4.49 -13.97
C ALA A 253 8.35 5.07 -15.17
N ASP A 254 7.76 5.09 -16.36
CA ASP A 254 8.36 5.64 -17.58
C ASP A 254 8.84 7.10 -17.39
N PHE A 255 8.09 7.90 -16.65
CA PHE A 255 8.48 9.28 -16.37
C PHE A 255 9.43 9.42 -15.17
N PHE A 256 9.24 8.61 -14.12
CA PHE A 256 9.90 8.85 -12.83
C PHE A 256 11.15 8.01 -12.58
N VAL A 257 11.28 6.81 -13.16
CA VAL A 257 12.31 5.81 -12.79
C VAL A 257 13.75 6.32 -12.83
N GLU A 258 14.06 7.23 -13.77
CA GLU A 258 15.40 7.83 -13.88
C GLU A 258 15.56 9.13 -13.08
N LYS A 259 14.55 9.56 -12.34
CA LYS A 259 14.53 10.82 -11.60
C LYS A 259 14.50 10.64 -10.09
N VAL A 260 13.84 9.58 -9.64
CA VAL A 260 13.61 9.29 -8.22
C VAL A 260 14.86 8.78 -7.51
N THR A 261 14.80 8.70 -6.17
CA THR A 261 15.86 8.07 -5.38
C THR A 261 15.98 6.58 -5.69
N PRO A 262 17.16 5.95 -5.44
CA PRO A 262 17.31 4.52 -5.65
C PRO A 262 16.25 3.65 -4.94
N PRO A 263 15.89 3.89 -3.65
CA PRO A 263 14.81 3.14 -3.02
C PRO A 263 13.46 3.31 -3.73
N MET A 264 13.12 4.52 -4.16
CA MET A 264 11.87 4.76 -4.88
C MET A 264 11.89 4.13 -6.29
N LYS A 265 13.05 4.07 -6.94
CA LYS A 265 13.24 3.34 -8.20
C LYS A 265 12.95 1.85 -8.04
N ASP A 266 13.55 1.23 -7.02
CA ASP A 266 13.33 -0.20 -6.73
C ASP A 266 11.87 -0.48 -6.38
N TYR A 267 11.24 0.38 -5.58
CA TYR A 267 9.81 0.32 -5.28
C TYR A 267 8.95 0.38 -6.54
N LEU A 268 9.18 1.36 -7.42
CA LEU A 268 8.45 1.53 -8.68
C LEU A 268 8.58 0.32 -9.58
N LEU A 269 9.80 -0.17 -9.81
CA LEU A 269 10.05 -1.32 -10.67
C LEU A 269 9.39 -2.59 -10.13
N GLN A 270 9.40 -2.78 -8.81
CA GLN A 270 8.72 -3.90 -8.18
C GLN A 270 7.19 -3.78 -8.33
N CYS A 271 6.61 -2.60 -8.15
CA CYS A 271 5.18 -2.38 -8.37
C CYS A 271 4.76 -2.65 -9.82
N VAL A 272 5.57 -2.23 -10.81
CA VAL A 272 5.35 -2.55 -12.23
C VAL A 272 5.38 -4.07 -12.46
N SER A 273 6.36 -4.77 -11.88
CA SER A 273 6.48 -6.22 -11.99
C SER A 273 5.28 -6.94 -11.36
N GLU A 274 4.85 -6.52 -10.17
CA GLU A 274 3.71 -7.11 -9.47
C GLU A 274 2.38 -6.86 -10.21
N GLN A 275 2.21 -5.67 -10.80
CA GLN A 275 1.02 -5.36 -11.60
C GLN A 275 0.95 -6.15 -12.90
N LYS A 276 2.10 -6.43 -13.53
CA LYS A 276 2.16 -7.24 -14.74
C LYS A 276 1.70 -8.67 -14.50
N ASP A 277 2.12 -9.25 -13.38
CA ASP A 277 1.80 -10.61 -12.97
C ASP A 277 1.06 -10.54 -11.63
N ASN A 278 -0.24 -10.12 -11.67
CA ASN A 278 -1.08 -10.05 -10.48
C ASN A 278 -1.11 -11.44 -9.79
N PRO A 279 -0.79 -11.54 -8.51
CA PRO A 279 -0.70 -12.83 -7.84
C PRO A 279 -2.05 -13.51 -7.57
N PHE A 280 -3.16 -12.77 -7.67
CA PHE A 280 -4.47 -13.26 -7.26
C PHE A 280 -5.54 -13.08 -8.34
N ASP A 281 -6.40 -14.09 -8.43
CA ASP A 281 -7.63 -14.04 -9.21
C ASP A 281 -8.67 -14.93 -8.53
N ASP A 282 -9.89 -14.43 -8.36
CA ASP A 282 -11.02 -15.14 -7.72
C ASP A 282 -10.63 -15.85 -6.40
N GLY A 283 -9.93 -15.15 -5.52
CA GLY A 283 -9.47 -15.68 -4.24
C GLY A 283 -8.40 -16.77 -4.34
N GLY A 284 -7.91 -17.10 -5.53
CA GLY A 284 -6.84 -18.07 -5.79
C GLY A 284 -5.49 -17.41 -6.06
N ILE A 285 -4.40 -18.13 -5.75
CA ILE A 285 -3.04 -17.71 -6.14
C ILE A 285 -2.80 -18.21 -7.57
N VAL A 286 -2.59 -17.26 -8.50
CA VAL A 286 -2.44 -17.56 -9.95
C VAL A 286 -1.01 -17.47 -10.45
N ILE A 287 -0.07 -17.02 -9.63
CA ILE A 287 1.37 -17.10 -9.90
C ILE A 287 1.99 -18.29 -9.15
N GLY A 288 3.18 -18.72 -9.56
CA GLY A 288 3.92 -19.74 -8.82
C GLY A 288 4.20 -19.29 -7.37
N LEU A 289 4.06 -20.22 -6.41
CA LEU A 289 4.36 -19.94 -5.01
C LEU A 289 5.83 -19.51 -4.80
N ASP A 290 6.76 -19.99 -5.65
CA ASP A 290 8.16 -19.54 -5.64
C ASP A 290 8.28 -18.05 -5.99
N THR A 291 7.53 -17.59 -6.99
CA THR A 291 7.47 -16.16 -7.36
C THR A 291 6.89 -15.31 -6.23
N LEU A 292 5.85 -15.81 -5.55
CA LEU A 292 5.27 -15.14 -4.40
C LEU A 292 6.29 -15.05 -3.25
N ALA A 293 7.06 -16.12 -3.02
CA ALA A 293 8.14 -16.13 -2.03
C ALA A 293 9.28 -15.16 -2.38
N GLU A 294 9.66 -15.07 -3.65
CA GLU A 294 10.65 -14.08 -4.12
C GLU A 294 10.21 -12.64 -3.84
N ARG A 295 8.93 -12.33 -4.08
CA ARG A 295 8.34 -11.01 -3.80
C ARG A 295 8.31 -10.71 -2.30
N ALA A 296 7.91 -11.69 -1.46
CA ALA A 296 7.94 -11.54 -0.01
C ALA A 296 9.35 -11.23 0.51
N VAL A 297 10.36 -11.97 0.03
CA VAL A 297 11.76 -11.75 0.40
C VAL A 297 12.30 -10.43 -0.16
N PHE A 298 11.86 -10.02 -1.36
CA PHE A 298 12.22 -8.70 -1.89
C PHE A 298 11.77 -7.60 -0.93
N TRP A 299 10.50 -7.59 -0.51
CA TRP A 299 9.96 -6.58 0.39
C TRP A 299 10.60 -6.64 1.78
N GLU A 300 10.88 -7.83 2.32
CA GLU A 300 11.62 -7.98 3.58
C GLU A 300 12.99 -7.31 3.51
N LYS A 301 13.78 -7.61 2.48
CA LYS A 301 15.10 -7.02 2.29
C LYS A 301 15.02 -5.51 2.04
N PHE A 302 14.06 -5.09 1.22
CA PHE A 302 13.83 -3.68 0.93
C PHE A 302 13.54 -2.91 2.22
N ASN A 303 12.66 -3.45 3.08
CA ASN A 303 12.28 -2.86 4.35
C ASN A 303 13.44 -2.76 5.34
N LEU A 304 14.31 -3.76 5.37
CA LEU A 304 15.52 -3.76 6.21
C LEU A 304 16.56 -2.75 5.72
N GLN A 305 16.73 -2.62 4.41
CA GLN A 305 17.71 -1.72 3.80
C GLN A 305 17.26 -0.26 3.83
N ASN A 306 15.95 -0.02 3.82
CA ASN A 306 15.34 1.31 3.73
C ASN A 306 14.40 1.61 4.91
N PRO A 307 14.93 1.68 6.16
CA PRO A 307 14.10 1.82 7.37
C PRO A 307 13.31 3.12 7.43
N TYR A 308 13.75 4.15 6.71
CA TYR A 308 13.10 5.46 6.64
C TYR A 308 12.44 5.73 5.28
N PHE A 309 12.14 4.69 4.51
CA PHE A 309 11.45 4.85 3.25
C PHE A 309 10.08 5.52 3.48
N VAL A 310 9.79 6.53 2.67
CA VAL A 310 8.60 7.36 2.85
C VAL A 310 7.28 6.58 2.80
N ARG A 311 7.25 5.41 2.13
CA ARG A 311 6.11 4.48 2.08
C ARG A 311 6.36 3.19 2.88
N LYS A 312 7.10 3.31 3.98
CA LYS A 312 7.48 2.15 4.81
C LYS A 312 6.29 1.29 5.24
N ASN A 313 5.21 1.92 5.68
CA ASN A 313 4.02 1.19 6.13
C ASN A 313 3.42 0.34 5.01
N GLU A 314 3.35 0.88 3.80
CA GLU A 314 2.81 0.18 2.63
C GLU A 314 3.69 -1.02 2.24
N THR A 315 5.01 -0.84 2.20
CA THR A 315 5.94 -1.92 1.85
C THR A 315 5.99 -3.02 2.92
N MET A 316 5.82 -2.66 4.20
CA MET A 316 5.66 -3.63 5.28
C MET A 316 4.36 -4.43 5.16
N GLN A 317 3.25 -3.77 4.84
CA GLN A 317 1.96 -4.46 4.62
C GLN A 317 2.05 -5.45 3.44
N LYS A 318 2.72 -5.07 2.33
CA LYS A 318 2.95 -5.98 1.20
C LYS A 318 3.76 -7.21 1.62
N GLU A 319 4.85 -7.02 2.36
CA GLU A 319 5.67 -8.11 2.91
C GLU A 319 4.86 -9.04 3.80
N GLN A 320 4.19 -8.48 4.81
CA GLN A 320 3.40 -9.24 5.78
C GLN A 320 2.29 -10.03 5.11
N TRP A 321 1.59 -9.41 4.16
CA TRP A 321 0.51 -10.06 3.45
C TRP A 321 1.00 -11.23 2.59
N MET A 322 2.12 -11.08 1.86
CA MET A 322 2.69 -12.18 1.07
C MET A 322 3.18 -13.32 1.96
N ARG A 323 3.80 -13.02 3.10
CA ARG A 323 4.18 -14.04 4.09
C ARG A 323 2.96 -14.75 4.66
N LEU A 324 1.90 -14.01 4.97
CA LEU A 324 0.66 -14.57 5.46
C LEU A 324 0.09 -15.61 4.49
N ILE A 325 -0.04 -15.23 3.22
CA ILE A 325 -0.58 -16.11 2.18
C ILE A 325 0.29 -17.37 1.96
N LEU A 326 1.61 -17.24 1.98
CA LEU A 326 2.53 -18.39 1.86
C LEU A 326 2.39 -19.39 3.01
N LEU A 327 1.89 -18.98 4.18
CA LEU A 327 1.77 -19.83 5.37
C LEU A 327 0.34 -20.27 5.67
N THR A 328 -0.65 -19.52 5.18
CA THR A 328 -2.05 -19.81 5.50
C THR A 328 -2.91 -20.10 4.27
N GLY A 329 -2.35 -19.92 3.06
CA GLY A 329 -3.09 -20.04 1.80
C GLY A 329 -4.08 -18.90 1.59
N SER A 330 -4.90 -19.05 0.58
CA SER A 330 -6.05 -18.20 0.25
C SER A 330 -7.32 -19.07 0.15
N ASP A 331 -8.46 -18.44 -0.13
CA ASP A 331 -9.75 -19.15 -0.16
C ASP A 331 -9.76 -20.28 -1.19
N ASN A 332 -9.23 -20.02 -2.40
CA ASN A 332 -9.19 -21.00 -3.49
C ASN A 332 -7.83 -21.68 -3.68
N THR A 333 -6.79 -21.31 -2.91
CA THR A 333 -5.48 -22.00 -2.87
C THR A 333 -5.11 -22.30 -1.43
N ARG A 334 -5.61 -23.43 -0.93
CA ARG A 334 -5.49 -23.80 0.48
C ARG A 334 -4.18 -24.52 0.77
N VAL A 335 -3.62 -24.26 1.95
CA VAL A 335 -2.47 -25.02 2.46
C VAL A 335 -2.82 -26.50 2.69
N PHE A 336 -4.00 -26.76 3.27
CA PHE A 336 -4.48 -28.12 3.48
C PHE A 336 -5.52 -28.47 2.42
N ASP A 337 -5.27 -29.58 1.72
CA ASP A 337 -6.19 -30.14 0.74
C ASP A 337 -7.55 -30.47 1.39
N PHE A 338 -8.63 -30.15 0.66
CA PHE A 338 -9.98 -30.25 1.19
C PHE A 338 -10.45 -31.71 1.44
N GLU A 339 -9.96 -32.65 0.61
CA GLU A 339 -10.45 -34.04 0.65
C GLU A 339 -9.70 -34.88 1.69
N ASN A 340 -8.37 -34.76 1.72
CA ASN A 340 -7.50 -35.59 2.55
C ASN A 340 -6.95 -34.91 3.79
N HIS A 341 -7.18 -33.60 3.92
CA HIS A 341 -6.71 -32.74 5.01
C HIS A 341 -5.19 -32.81 5.24
N THR A 342 -4.41 -33.00 4.18
CA THR A 342 -2.95 -32.96 4.21
C THR A 342 -2.42 -31.68 3.57
N VAL A 343 -1.21 -31.27 3.95
CA VAL A 343 -0.55 -30.14 3.30
C VAL A 343 -0.35 -30.43 1.82
N ALA A 344 -0.81 -29.52 0.96
CA ALA A 344 -0.66 -29.64 -0.48
C ALA A 344 0.83 -29.67 -0.90
N GLU A 345 1.16 -30.52 -1.88
CA GLU A 345 2.55 -30.77 -2.30
C GLU A 345 3.28 -29.50 -2.77
N ASP A 346 2.57 -28.56 -3.38
CA ASP A 346 3.19 -27.32 -3.85
C ASP A 346 3.60 -26.40 -2.69
N PHE A 347 2.85 -26.38 -1.58
CA PHE A 347 3.26 -25.69 -0.37
C PHE A 347 4.48 -26.36 0.28
N LYS A 348 4.52 -27.70 0.35
CA LYS A 348 5.71 -28.41 0.87
C LYS A 348 6.96 -28.08 0.05
N LYS A 349 6.85 -28.08 -1.28
CA LYS A 349 7.96 -27.78 -2.19
C LYS A 349 8.48 -26.36 -1.98
N VAL A 350 7.57 -25.37 -1.98
CA VAL A 350 7.98 -23.96 -1.80
C VAL A 350 8.58 -23.73 -0.42
N TRP A 351 8.04 -24.32 0.65
CA TRP A 351 8.61 -24.19 1.99
C TRP A 351 10.00 -24.81 2.09
N ALA A 352 10.22 -25.97 1.46
CA ALA A 352 11.56 -26.55 1.38
C ALA A 352 12.54 -25.63 0.60
N HIS A 353 12.08 -25.05 -0.50
CA HIS A 353 12.85 -24.08 -1.28
C HIS A 353 13.17 -22.81 -0.47
N ILE A 354 12.19 -22.25 0.24
CA ILE A 354 12.38 -21.08 1.11
C ILE A 354 13.43 -21.36 2.18
N GLY A 355 13.33 -22.51 2.87
CA GLY A 355 14.29 -22.90 3.91
C GLY A 355 15.73 -23.07 3.41
N GLN A 356 15.91 -23.44 2.13
CA GLN A 356 17.25 -23.60 1.52
C GLN A 356 17.79 -22.28 0.94
N LYS A 357 16.97 -21.55 0.18
CA LYS A 357 17.39 -20.38 -0.61
C LYS A 357 17.44 -19.09 0.20
N TYR A 358 16.55 -18.92 1.17
CA TYR A 358 16.34 -17.65 1.88
C TYR A 358 16.72 -17.72 3.37
N VAL A 359 17.74 -18.49 3.68
CA VAL A 359 18.25 -18.64 5.04
C VAL A 359 18.48 -17.27 5.70
N GLY A 360 18.01 -17.12 6.93
CA GLY A 360 18.17 -15.89 7.72
C GLY A 360 17.05 -14.87 7.55
N THR A 361 16.17 -15.01 6.56
CA THR A 361 14.98 -14.16 6.43
C THR A 361 13.94 -14.50 7.49
N GLN A 362 13.04 -13.54 7.78
CA GLN A 362 11.91 -13.81 8.66
C GLN A 362 10.94 -14.83 8.05
N LEU A 363 10.72 -14.75 6.73
CA LEU A 363 9.93 -15.75 6.01
C LEU A 363 10.49 -17.18 6.22
N ALA A 364 11.80 -17.37 6.12
CA ALA A 364 12.41 -18.71 6.33
C ALA A 364 12.23 -19.21 7.77
N LYS A 365 12.30 -18.32 8.76
CA LYS A 365 12.06 -18.67 10.17
C LYS A 365 10.61 -19.07 10.41
N ASP A 366 9.66 -18.29 9.88
CA ASP A 366 8.23 -18.56 10.01
C ASP A 366 7.86 -19.91 9.34
N VAL A 367 8.44 -20.17 8.15
CA VAL A 367 8.30 -21.46 7.45
C VAL A 367 8.88 -22.60 8.26
N GLN A 368 10.08 -22.45 8.84
CA GLN A 368 10.71 -23.47 9.67
C GLN A 368 9.89 -23.82 10.91
N GLU A 369 9.31 -22.80 11.55
CA GLU A 369 8.44 -23.01 12.70
C GLU A 369 7.18 -23.79 12.31
N PHE A 370 6.48 -23.36 11.26
CA PHE A 370 5.25 -23.99 10.81
C PHE A 370 5.46 -25.42 10.29
N THR A 371 6.49 -25.64 9.47
CA THR A 371 6.85 -26.98 8.96
C THR A 371 7.19 -27.94 10.08
N GLY A 372 7.88 -27.49 11.14
CA GLY A 372 8.15 -28.31 12.32
C GLY A 372 6.87 -28.78 13.07
N ILE A 373 5.80 -27.99 13.02
CA ILE A 373 4.48 -28.39 13.55
C ILE A 373 3.79 -29.39 12.59
N CYS A 374 3.86 -29.11 11.28
CA CYS A 374 3.30 -30.00 10.26
C CYS A 374 3.96 -31.38 10.24
N GLU A 375 5.27 -31.47 10.38
CA GLU A 375 6.01 -32.74 10.47
C GLU A 375 5.55 -33.59 11.65
N LYS A 376 5.41 -32.96 12.84
CA LYS A 376 4.89 -33.63 14.04
C LYS A 376 3.46 -34.16 13.89
N SER A 377 2.66 -33.52 13.04
CA SER A 377 1.29 -33.91 12.70
C SER A 377 1.22 -34.93 11.55
N GLY A 378 2.35 -35.35 10.98
CA GLY A 378 2.41 -36.16 9.76
C GLY A 378 1.85 -35.43 8.54
N TRP A 379 2.07 -34.10 8.47
CA TRP A 379 1.58 -33.20 7.43
C TRP A 379 0.06 -33.13 7.33
N LYS A 380 -0.65 -33.46 8.41
CA LYS A 380 -2.12 -33.40 8.48
C LYS A 380 -2.59 -32.13 9.16
N GLN A 381 -3.75 -31.66 8.74
CA GLN A 381 -4.50 -30.61 9.42
C GLN A 381 -4.91 -31.12 10.81
N THR A 382 -4.55 -30.41 11.85
CA THR A 382 -4.81 -30.75 13.25
C THR A 382 -5.13 -29.48 14.04
N PRO A 383 -5.72 -29.57 15.24
CA PRO A 383 -5.94 -28.41 16.09
C PRO A 383 -4.65 -27.58 16.33
N ASN A 384 -3.48 -28.21 16.37
CA ASN A 384 -2.21 -27.50 16.57
C ASN A 384 -1.80 -26.67 15.32
N THR A 385 -1.97 -27.22 14.11
CA THR A 385 -1.67 -26.50 12.87
C THR A 385 -2.66 -25.35 12.67
N GLU A 386 -3.94 -25.55 12.97
CA GLU A 386 -4.98 -24.52 12.88
C GLU A 386 -4.76 -23.40 13.91
N ALA A 387 -4.42 -23.76 15.15
CA ALA A 387 -4.12 -22.80 16.21
C ALA A 387 -2.93 -21.92 15.84
N TRP A 388 -1.85 -22.52 15.27
CA TRP A 388 -0.71 -21.74 14.81
C TRP A 388 -1.08 -20.77 13.68
N GLN A 389 -1.79 -21.24 12.64
CA GLN A 389 -2.23 -20.37 11.55
C GLN A 389 -3.14 -19.23 12.04
N THR A 390 -4.04 -19.52 12.97
CA THR A 390 -4.93 -18.52 13.58
C THR A 390 -4.14 -17.49 14.37
N GLN A 391 -3.20 -17.93 15.20
CA GLN A 391 -2.32 -17.05 15.94
C GLN A 391 -1.46 -16.20 15.00
N TYR A 392 -0.93 -16.79 13.93
CA TYR A 392 -0.12 -16.09 12.93
C TYR A 392 -0.93 -14.98 12.25
N ARG A 393 -2.17 -15.26 11.81
CA ARG A 393 -3.09 -14.24 11.25
C ARG A 393 -3.33 -13.10 12.24
N ASN A 394 -3.63 -13.42 13.50
CA ASN A 394 -3.91 -12.41 14.52
C ASN A 394 -2.68 -11.53 14.82
N ASN A 395 -1.48 -12.11 14.83
CA ASN A 395 -0.24 -11.36 15.03
C ASN A 395 0.05 -10.40 13.87
N GLN A 396 -0.23 -10.82 12.62
CA GLN A 396 -0.06 -9.94 11.47
C GLN A 396 -1.10 -8.81 11.45
N ALA A 397 -2.33 -9.06 11.88
CA ALA A 397 -3.37 -8.02 11.94
C ALA A 397 -3.13 -6.94 13.03
N ASN A 398 -2.28 -7.22 14.02
CA ASN A 398 -1.99 -6.32 15.15
C ASN A 398 -0.66 -5.54 14.98
N GLN A 399 0.08 -5.75 13.92
CA GLN A 399 1.32 -5.03 13.58
C GLN A 399 1.06 -3.87 12.61
#